data_24f9624b7dee8c02d72c97f2f7f9a9da
#
_entry.id   24f9624b7dee8c02d72c97f2f7f9a9da
#
_cell.length_a   1.000
_cell.length_b   1.000
_cell.length_c   1.000
_cell.angle_alpha   90.00
_cell.angle_beta   90.00
_cell.angle_gamma   90.00
#
_symmetry.space_group_name_H-M   'P 1'
#
loop_
_entity.id
_entity.type
_entity.pdbx_description
1 polymer ?
#
loop_
_entity_poly.entity_id
_entity_poly.type
_entity_poly.pdbx_seq_one_letter_code
_entity_poly.pdbx_strand_id
1 'polypeptide(L)'
;MKPSLALSSHKVDFDALLLRYRAANLRVFGSVARGEDKEGSDLDLLVDPLPGATLFDLGGLQDELQEVLGVGVDLLTPGDLPVSFRAIVLSEARPI
;
A
#
# COMPACT_ATOMS: atom_id res chain seq x y z
N MET A 1 -2.32 -5.83 -15.98
CA MET A 1 -1.11 -4.98 -15.83
C MET A 1 -0.34 -5.43 -14.61
N LYS A 2 0.97 -5.38 -14.64
CA LYS A 2 1.78 -5.63 -13.45
C LYS A 2 1.61 -4.50 -12.44
N PRO A 3 1.51 -4.78 -11.15
CA PRO A 3 1.38 -3.73 -10.13
C PRO A 3 2.49 -2.68 -10.16
N SER A 4 3.74 -3.07 -10.45
CA SER A 4 4.85 -2.13 -10.58
C SER A 4 4.65 -1.12 -11.69
N LEU A 5 4.08 -1.57 -12.82
CA LEU A 5 3.73 -0.68 -13.94
C LEU A 5 2.58 0.24 -13.58
N ALA A 6 1.59 -0.26 -12.83
CA ALA A 6 0.47 0.57 -12.38
C ALA A 6 0.97 1.72 -11.50
N LEU A 7 1.89 1.46 -10.58
CA LEU A 7 2.49 2.49 -9.73
C LEU A 7 3.25 3.54 -10.54
N SER A 8 4.03 3.12 -11.54
CA SER A 8 4.88 4.04 -12.30
C SER A 8 4.13 4.81 -13.38
N SER A 9 3.03 4.24 -13.91
CA SER A 9 2.31 4.82 -15.04
C SER A 9 1.14 5.72 -14.66
N HIS A 10 0.64 5.63 -13.44
CA HIS A 10 -0.47 6.46 -12.97
C HIS A 10 0.05 7.67 -12.20
N LYS A 11 -0.50 8.84 -12.54
CA LYS A 11 -0.20 10.08 -11.80
C LYS A 11 -1.24 10.22 -10.70
N VAL A 12 -0.87 9.80 -9.50
CA VAL A 12 -1.75 9.85 -8.33
C VAL A 12 -1.12 10.77 -7.28
N ASP A 13 -1.89 11.68 -6.74
CA ASP A 13 -1.48 12.46 -5.58
C ASP A 13 -1.71 11.61 -4.33
N PHE A 14 -0.73 10.77 -4.03
CA PHE A 14 -0.82 9.88 -2.88
C PHE A 14 -0.92 10.63 -1.56
N ASP A 15 -0.23 11.75 -1.42
CA ASP A 15 -0.26 12.52 -0.18
C ASP A 15 -1.66 13.06 0.12
N ALA A 16 -2.34 13.61 -0.89
CA ALA A 16 -3.71 14.09 -0.73
C ALA A 16 -4.66 12.94 -0.39
N LEU A 17 -4.48 11.80 -1.06
CA LEU A 17 -5.30 10.61 -0.85
C LEU A 17 -5.12 10.07 0.58
N LEU A 18 -3.89 9.97 1.04
CA LEU A 18 -3.58 9.51 2.39
C LEU A 18 -4.20 10.41 3.46
N LEU A 19 -4.09 11.73 3.29
CA LEU A 19 -4.67 12.68 4.25
C LEU A 19 -6.17 12.52 4.37
N ARG A 20 -6.86 12.26 3.26
CA ARG A 20 -8.31 12.06 3.26
C ARG A 20 -8.72 10.88 4.15
N TYR A 21 -7.90 9.86 4.25
CA TYR A 21 -8.18 8.65 5.01
C TYR A 21 -7.37 8.52 6.30
N ARG A 22 -6.78 9.61 6.77
CA ARG A 22 -6.01 9.66 8.03
C ARG A 22 -4.89 8.63 8.08
N ALA A 23 -4.14 8.57 6.99
CA ALA A 23 -2.98 7.70 6.88
C ALA A 23 -1.75 8.50 6.45
N ALA A 24 -0.58 7.93 6.67
CA ALA A 24 0.69 8.55 6.33
C ALA A 24 1.70 7.48 5.95
N ASN A 25 2.80 7.92 5.33
CA ASN A 25 3.98 7.09 5.10
C ASN A 25 3.66 5.84 4.26
N LEU A 26 3.19 6.06 3.03
CA LEU A 26 2.88 4.98 2.10
C LEU A 26 4.16 4.31 1.61
N ARG A 27 4.20 3.00 1.73
CA ARG A 27 5.34 2.17 1.31
C ARG A 27 4.85 0.98 0.52
N VAL A 28 5.67 0.52 -0.41
CA VAL A 28 5.43 -0.73 -1.14
C VAL A 28 6.31 -1.82 -0.54
N PHE A 29 5.76 -3.03 -0.41
CA PHE A 29 6.51 -4.20 0.03
C PHE A 29 6.12 -5.42 -0.82
N GLY A 30 6.59 -6.60 -0.45
CA GLY A 30 6.25 -7.83 -1.15
C GLY A 30 6.90 -7.93 -2.52
N SER A 31 6.21 -8.60 -3.45
CA SER A 31 6.76 -8.93 -4.77
C SER A 31 7.16 -7.70 -5.58
N VAL A 32 6.41 -6.61 -5.49
CA VAL A 32 6.73 -5.37 -6.20
C VAL A 32 8.03 -4.77 -5.69
N ALA A 33 8.21 -4.72 -4.37
CA ALA A 33 9.44 -4.19 -3.76
C ALA A 33 10.66 -5.02 -4.15
N ARG A 34 10.49 -6.32 -4.36
CA ARG A 34 11.57 -7.22 -4.77
C ARG A 34 11.78 -7.28 -6.28
N GLY A 35 10.94 -6.62 -7.07
CA GLY A 35 11.00 -6.70 -8.54
C GLY A 35 10.53 -8.04 -9.09
N GLU A 36 9.69 -8.76 -8.36
CA GLU A 36 9.23 -10.10 -8.72
C GLU A 36 7.75 -10.18 -9.06
N ASP A 37 7.06 -9.04 -9.16
CA ASP A 37 5.64 -9.01 -9.47
C ASP A 37 5.36 -9.49 -10.89
N LYS A 38 4.19 -10.08 -11.07
CA LYS A 38 3.73 -10.63 -12.34
C LYS A 38 2.40 -9.99 -12.72
N GLU A 39 1.99 -10.22 -13.95
CA GLU A 39 0.64 -9.90 -14.40
C GLU A 39 -0.37 -10.53 -13.47
N GLY A 40 -1.31 -9.73 -12.96
CA GLY A 40 -2.32 -10.21 -12.02
C GLY A 40 -1.88 -10.33 -10.56
N SER A 41 -0.62 -10.02 -10.23
CA SER A 41 -0.19 -9.93 -8.83
C SER A 41 -0.89 -8.78 -8.11
N ASP A 42 -1.10 -8.91 -6.81
CA ASP A 42 -1.58 -7.81 -5.98
C ASP A 42 -0.43 -6.87 -5.61
N LEU A 43 -0.79 -5.63 -5.38
CA LEU A 43 0.13 -4.61 -4.91
C LEU A 43 0.07 -4.56 -3.38
N ASP A 44 1.16 -4.93 -2.72
CA ASP A 44 1.26 -4.90 -1.28
C ASP A 44 1.73 -3.54 -0.80
N LEU A 45 0.86 -2.84 -0.07
CA LEU A 45 1.13 -1.50 0.44
C LEU A 45 1.04 -1.46 1.96
N LEU A 46 1.87 -0.63 2.55
CA LEU A 46 1.94 -0.44 3.99
C LEU A 46 1.76 1.05 4.30
N VAL A 47 0.91 1.36 5.27
CA VAL A 47 0.70 2.74 5.75
C VAL A 47 0.72 2.77 7.26
N ASP A 48 0.99 3.95 7.81
CA ASP A 48 0.84 4.22 9.22
C ASP A 48 -0.48 4.95 9.45
N PRO A 49 -1.40 4.41 10.28
CA PRO A 49 -2.62 5.13 10.61
C PRO A 49 -2.31 6.32 11.50
N LEU A 50 -2.92 7.47 11.19
CA LEU A 50 -2.83 8.65 12.05
C LEU A 50 -3.81 8.53 13.21
N PRO A 51 -3.63 9.31 14.28
CA PRO A 51 -4.58 9.30 15.39
C PRO A 51 -6.02 9.55 14.92
N GLY A 52 -6.93 8.70 15.37
CA GLY A 52 -8.33 8.78 14.96
C GLY A 52 -8.69 8.00 13.71
N ALA A 53 -7.73 7.41 13.02
CA ALA A 53 -8.01 6.54 11.87
C ALA A 53 -8.77 5.30 12.31
N THR A 54 -9.75 4.90 11.50
CA THR A 54 -10.58 3.73 11.75
C THR A 54 -10.37 2.67 10.68
N LEU A 55 -10.94 1.48 10.90
CA LEU A 55 -10.95 0.43 9.87
C LEU A 55 -11.71 0.89 8.62
N PHE A 56 -12.70 1.76 8.77
CA PHE A 56 -13.41 2.33 7.61
C PHE A 56 -12.50 3.24 6.79
N ASP A 57 -11.63 4.01 7.44
CA ASP A 57 -10.64 4.83 6.73
C ASP A 57 -9.69 3.95 5.93
N LEU A 58 -9.15 2.90 6.53
CA LEU A 58 -8.22 2.00 5.87
C LEU A 58 -8.88 1.23 4.73
N GLY A 59 -10.11 0.73 4.94
CA GLY A 59 -10.88 0.04 3.90
C GLY A 59 -11.21 0.97 2.73
N GLY A 60 -11.60 2.21 3.03
CA GLY A 60 -11.87 3.21 1.99
C GLY A 60 -10.63 3.57 1.20
N LEU A 61 -9.49 3.71 1.87
CA LEU A 61 -8.21 3.97 1.20
C LEU A 61 -7.83 2.83 0.26
N GLN A 62 -7.95 1.59 0.72
CA GLN A 62 -7.67 0.42 -0.12
C GLN A 62 -8.54 0.41 -1.37
N ASP A 63 -9.84 0.61 -1.22
CA ASP A 63 -10.78 0.62 -2.33
C ASP A 63 -10.44 1.72 -3.34
N GLU A 64 -10.12 2.92 -2.86
CA GLU A 64 -9.80 4.02 -3.75
C GLU A 64 -8.46 3.81 -4.46
N LEU A 65 -7.47 3.26 -3.77
CA LEU A 65 -6.20 2.88 -4.40
C LEU A 65 -6.40 1.85 -5.50
N GLN A 66 -7.23 0.84 -5.28
CA GLN A 66 -7.57 -0.14 -6.31
C GLN A 66 -8.22 0.51 -7.52
N GLU A 67 -9.13 1.44 -7.27
CA GLU A 67 -9.83 2.14 -8.34
C GLU A 67 -8.89 3.01 -9.18
N VAL A 68 -8.04 3.82 -8.53
CA VAL A 68 -7.16 4.73 -9.26
C VAL A 68 -5.98 4.03 -9.92
N LEU A 69 -5.52 2.92 -9.38
CA LEU A 69 -4.39 2.17 -9.93
C LEU A 69 -4.81 1.06 -10.90
N GLY A 70 -6.04 0.59 -10.80
CA GLY A 70 -6.55 -0.46 -11.68
C GLY A 70 -5.99 -1.84 -11.43
N VAL A 71 -5.41 -2.09 -10.25
CA VAL A 71 -4.88 -3.39 -9.82
C VAL A 71 -5.38 -3.72 -8.42
N GLY A 72 -5.34 -5.00 -8.05
CA GLY A 72 -5.64 -5.40 -6.68
C GLY A 72 -4.63 -4.81 -5.71
N VAL A 73 -5.11 -4.28 -4.60
CA VAL A 73 -4.29 -3.67 -3.55
C VAL A 73 -4.54 -4.38 -2.23
N ASP A 74 -3.47 -4.77 -1.57
CA ASP A 74 -3.50 -5.32 -0.23
C ASP A 74 -2.86 -4.28 0.69
N LEU A 75 -3.69 -3.55 1.43
CA LEU A 75 -3.25 -2.44 2.27
C LEU A 75 -3.21 -2.88 3.73
N LEU A 76 -2.01 -2.82 4.30
CA LEU A 76 -1.77 -3.22 5.69
C LEU A 76 -1.14 -2.09 6.49
N THR A 77 -1.25 -2.20 7.81
CA THR A 77 -0.48 -1.39 8.76
C THR A 77 0.58 -2.27 9.41
N PRO A 78 1.63 -1.69 10.01
CA PRO A 78 2.62 -2.50 10.73
C PRO A 78 2.00 -3.41 11.81
N GLY A 79 0.92 -2.96 12.46
CA GLY A 79 0.21 -3.76 13.46
C GLY A 79 -0.51 -4.98 12.90
N ASP A 80 -0.84 -4.98 11.61
CA ASP A 80 -1.49 -6.13 10.95
C ASP A 80 -0.51 -7.22 10.57
N LEU A 81 0.78 -6.93 10.59
CA LEU A 81 1.80 -7.91 10.21
C LEU A 81 2.06 -8.88 11.38
N PRO A 82 2.16 -10.18 11.10
CA PRO A 82 2.59 -11.14 12.12
C PRO A 82 3.93 -10.71 12.71
N VAL A 83 4.08 -10.84 14.03
CA VAL A 83 5.29 -10.39 14.73
C VAL A 83 6.55 -11.03 14.13
N SER A 84 6.48 -12.31 13.76
CA SER A 84 7.60 -13.04 13.16
C SER A 84 8.07 -12.47 11.81
N PHE A 85 7.20 -11.78 11.07
CA PHE A 85 7.53 -11.23 9.75
C PHE A 85 7.69 -9.72 9.75
N ARG A 86 7.27 -9.05 10.82
CA ARG A 86 7.20 -7.59 10.84
C ARG A 86 8.54 -6.92 10.54
N ALA A 87 9.61 -7.37 11.18
CA ALA A 87 10.93 -6.78 10.97
C ALA A 87 11.41 -6.95 9.53
N ILE A 88 11.14 -8.12 8.93
CA ILE A 88 11.52 -8.40 7.54
C ILE A 88 10.77 -7.49 6.59
N VAL A 89 9.45 -7.37 6.75
CA VAL A 89 8.62 -6.53 5.89
C VAL A 89 9.03 -5.06 6.02
N LEU A 90 9.24 -4.57 7.24
CA LEU A 90 9.65 -3.19 7.45
C LEU A 90 11.02 -2.88 6.85
N SER A 91 11.95 -3.85 6.87
CA SER A 91 13.26 -3.66 6.25
C SER A 91 13.20 -3.68 4.72
N GLU A 92 12.24 -4.41 4.14
CA GLU A 92 12.03 -4.55 2.70
C GLU A 92 11.24 -3.37 2.12
N ALA A 93 10.34 -2.79 2.90
CA ALA A 93 9.40 -1.76 2.44
C ALA A 93 10.12 -0.52 1.94
N ARG A 94 9.64 0.02 0.82
CA ARG A 94 10.21 1.19 0.16
C ARG A 94 9.16 2.31 0.05
N PRO A 95 9.51 3.55 0.40
CA PRO A 95 8.62 4.69 0.21
C PRO A 95 8.22 4.85 -1.27
N ILE A 96 7.01 5.28 -1.47
CA ILE A 96 6.52 5.61 -2.81
C ILE A 96 6.70 7.09 -3.09
#